data_418aa83f9c88f214d3a04a1a9fb666f5
#
_entry.id   418aa83f9c88f214d3a04a1a9fb666f5
#
_cell.length_a   1.000
_cell.length_b   1.000
_cell.length_c   1.000
_cell.angle_alpha   90.00
_cell.angle_beta   90.00
_cell.angle_gamma   90.00
#
_symmetry.space_group_name_H-M   'P 1'
#
loop_
_entity.id
_entity.type
_entity.pdbx_description
1 polymer ?
#
loop_
_entity_poly.entity_id
_entity_poly.type
_entity_poly.pdbx_seq_one_letter_code
_entity_poly.pdbx_strand_id
1 'polypeptide(L)'
;MVSLHRTRVELLTARSGKEVWLHKLERPFAFKPPFRGRRYVSIVLSNDQAVTDTECHATTCALFCSGCRYGVIAVHACGAWARALNTSCIESDPDYHPSDQAFTLTTSHEGESVEDVMAFGLMNTSSGPHEFDRSLVLFVGPRAGLRGEVKKAIRSAWYQNHVG
;
A
#
# COMPACT_ATOMS: atom_id res chain seq x y z
N MET A 1 19.23 -26.30 -3.42
CA MET A 1 17.80 -26.23 -3.08
C MET A 1 17.51 -24.80 -2.65
N VAL A 2 17.00 -23.98 -3.55
CA VAL A 2 16.62 -22.60 -3.22
C VAL A 2 15.26 -22.69 -2.53
N SER A 3 15.25 -22.41 -1.22
CA SER A 3 13.99 -22.30 -0.45
C SER A 3 13.21 -21.13 -1.02
N LEU A 4 12.17 -21.43 -1.77
CA LEU A 4 11.15 -20.46 -2.16
C LEU A 4 10.45 -19.99 -0.88
N HIS A 5 10.99 -18.95 -0.26
CA HIS A 5 10.27 -18.23 0.79
C HIS A 5 9.01 -17.64 0.13
N ARG A 6 7.90 -18.37 0.28
CA ARG A 6 6.58 -17.85 -0.07
C ARG A 6 6.32 -16.63 0.80
N THR A 7 6.55 -15.46 0.24
CA THR A 7 6.08 -14.21 0.81
C THR A 7 4.58 -14.36 1.05
N ARG A 8 4.20 -14.45 2.32
CA ARG A 8 2.81 -14.77 2.70
C ARG A 8 2.04 -13.47 2.85
N VAL A 9 1.01 -13.31 2.04
CA VAL A 9 -0.01 -12.29 2.25
C VAL A 9 -0.93 -12.77 3.38
N GLU A 10 -1.13 -11.95 4.38
CA GLU A 10 -1.91 -12.27 5.58
C GLU A 10 -3.11 -11.34 5.71
N LEU A 11 -4.32 -11.87 5.85
CA LEU A 11 -5.47 -11.09 6.30
C LEU A 11 -5.31 -10.80 7.79
N LEU A 12 -5.11 -9.52 8.13
CA LEU A 12 -4.98 -9.11 9.53
C LEU A 12 -6.34 -8.96 10.21
N THR A 13 -7.33 -8.47 9.47
CA THR A 13 -8.66 -8.25 9.99
C THR A 13 -9.69 -8.00 8.89
N ALA A 14 -10.92 -8.38 9.17
CA ALA A 14 -12.11 -8.02 8.39
C ALA A 14 -13.18 -7.54 9.36
N ARG A 15 -13.55 -6.26 9.28
CA ARG A 15 -14.54 -5.66 10.17
C ARG A 15 -15.34 -4.59 9.43
N SER A 16 -16.65 -4.57 9.66
CA SER A 16 -17.55 -3.56 9.10
C SER A 16 -17.45 -3.42 7.58
N GLY A 17 -17.25 -4.54 6.88
CA GLY A 17 -17.10 -4.58 5.43
C GLY A 17 -15.72 -4.15 4.92
N LYS A 18 -14.77 -3.81 5.81
CA LYS A 18 -13.39 -3.46 5.44
C LYS A 18 -12.41 -4.58 5.77
N GLU A 19 -11.53 -4.88 4.82
CA GLU A 19 -10.46 -5.86 4.96
C GLU A 19 -9.10 -5.18 4.98
N VAL A 20 -8.23 -5.57 5.90
CA VAL A 20 -6.84 -5.13 5.96
C VAL A 20 -5.90 -6.31 5.83
N TRP A 21 -5.09 -6.28 4.81
CA TRP A 21 -4.13 -7.32 4.48
C TRP A 21 -2.71 -6.81 4.69
N LEU A 22 -1.82 -7.68 5.13
CA LEU A 22 -0.39 -7.40 5.29
C LEU A 22 0.43 -8.29 4.36
N HIS A 23 1.34 -7.68 3.63
CA HIS A 23 2.34 -8.36 2.85
C HIS A 23 3.73 -7.84 3.19
N LYS A 24 4.61 -8.71 3.66
CA LYS A 24 6.03 -8.39 3.81
C LYS A 24 6.75 -8.73 2.51
N LEU A 25 7.31 -7.72 1.87
CA LEU A 25 8.02 -7.84 0.63
C LEU A 25 9.53 -7.94 0.89
N GLU A 26 10.11 -9.05 0.47
CA GLU A 26 11.55 -9.30 0.55
C GLU A 26 12.13 -9.42 -0.86
N ARG A 27 13.43 -9.07 -1.01
CA ARG A 27 14.10 -9.23 -2.31
C ARG A 27 14.00 -10.66 -2.83
N PRO A 28 13.75 -10.84 -4.13
CA PRO A 28 13.80 -9.88 -5.24
C PRO A 28 12.53 -9.03 -5.47
N PHE A 29 11.72 -8.74 -4.47
CA PHE A 29 10.48 -7.93 -4.53
C PHE A 29 9.44 -8.45 -5.54
N ALA A 30 9.49 -9.73 -5.84
CA ALA A 30 8.47 -10.36 -6.65
C ALA A 30 7.25 -10.69 -5.78
N PHE A 31 6.13 -10.02 -6.03
CA PHE A 31 4.92 -10.33 -5.32
C PHE A 31 3.69 -10.28 -6.24
N LYS A 32 2.64 -10.97 -5.81
CA LYS A 32 1.34 -10.91 -6.45
C LYS A 32 0.38 -10.30 -5.45
N PRO A 33 -0.15 -9.11 -5.72
CA PRO A 33 -1.18 -8.51 -4.87
C PRO A 33 -2.37 -9.47 -4.71
N PRO A 34 -3.00 -9.50 -3.51
CA PRO A 34 -4.08 -10.45 -3.23
C PRO A 34 -5.38 -10.12 -3.96
N PHE A 35 -5.48 -8.89 -4.49
CA PHE A 35 -6.69 -8.40 -5.13
C PHE A 35 -6.49 -8.34 -6.64
N ARG A 36 -7.36 -9.01 -7.39
CA ARG A 36 -7.39 -8.91 -8.84
C ARG A 36 -8.67 -8.21 -9.28
N GLY A 37 -8.52 -7.11 -10.03
CA GLY A 37 -9.63 -6.37 -10.59
C GLY A 37 -10.53 -5.66 -9.57
N ARG A 38 -10.10 -5.58 -8.31
CA ARG A 38 -10.79 -4.83 -7.25
C ARG A 38 -9.94 -3.63 -6.84
N ARG A 39 -10.60 -2.52 -6.62
CA ARG A 39 -9.92 -1.30 -6.17
C ARG A 39 -9.58 -1.39 -4.69
N TYR A 40 -8.40 -0.90 -4.33
CA TYR A 40 -7.93 -0.93 -2.95
C TYR A 40 -6.95 0.21 -2.67
N VAL A 41 -6.74 0.47 -1.39
CA VAL A 41 -5.69 1.35 -0.86
C VAL A 41 -4.45 0.53 -0.61
N SER A 42 -3.29 1.01 -1.07
CA SER A 42 -1.99 0.47 -0.65
C SER A 42 -1.34 1.42 0.36
N ILE A 43 -0.95 0.89 1.50
CA ILE A 43 -0.16 1.60 2.53
C ILE A 43 1.24 1.00 2.47
N VAL A 44 2.17 1.74 1.87
CA VAL A 44 3.55 1.28 1.67
C VAL A 44 4.41 1.81 2.80
N LEU A 45 4.95 0.90 3.59
CA LEU A 45 5.86 1.18 4.70
C LEU A 45 7.24 0.61 4.35
N SER A 46 8.30 1.38 4.50
CA SER A 46 9.66 0.88 4.31
C SER A 46 10.67 1.63 5.17
N ASN A 47 11.64 0.88 5.67
CA ASN A 47 12.87 1.44 6.23
C ASN A 47 14.12 1.01 5.43
N ASP A 48 13.93 0.39 4.29
CA ASP A 48 15.02 -0.07 3.41
C ASP A 48 15.49 1.09 2.51
N GLN A 49 16.63 1.67 2.86
CA GLN A 49 17.23 2.76 2.08
C GLN A 49 17.94 2.27 0.81
N ALA A 50 18.10 0.95 0.66
CA ALA A 50 18.77 0.35 -0.49
C ALA A 50 17.80 -0.06 -1.61
N VAL A 51 16.53 0.34 -1.53
CA VAL A 51 15.56 0.09 -2.61
C VAL A 51 15.96 0.90 -3.84
N THR A 52 16.15 0.20 -4.95
CA THR A 52 16.48 0.82 -6.23
C THR A 52 15.25 1.36 -6.94
N ASP A 53 15.44 2.30 -7.87
CA ASP A 53 14.34 2.83 -8.69
C ASP A 53 13.66 1.73 -9.51
N THR A 54 14.41 0.73 -9.97
CA THR A 54 13.88 -0.43 -10.70
C THR A 54 12.97 -1.28 -9.80
N GLU A 55 13.38 -1.56 -8.58
CA GLU A 55 12.57 -2.31 -7.59
C GLU A 55 11.31 -1.53 -7.22
N CYS A 56 11.44 -0.23 -7.01
CA CYS A 56 10.34 0.68 -6.74
C CYS A 56 9.32 0.67 -7.89
N HIS A 57 9.80 0.86 -9.12
CA HIS A 57 8.94 0.87 -10.32
C HIS A 57 8.24 -0.48 -10.52
N ALA A 58 8.94 -1.59 -10.43
CA ALA A 58 8.34 -2.93 -10.57
C ALA A 58 7.24 -3.17 -9.53
N THR A 59 7.46 -2.75 -8.28
CA THR A 59 6.50 -2.89 -7.19
C THR A 59 5.26 -2.02 -7.42
N THR A 60 5.46 -0.75 -7.77
CA THR A 60 4.35 0.19 -8.02
C THR A 60 3.54 -0.18 -9.25
N CYS A 61 4.18 -0.70 -10.30
CA CYS A 61 3.51 -1.24 -11.47
C CYS A 61 2.61 -2.43 -11.08
N ALA A 62 3.10 -3.37 -10.26
CA ALA A 62 2.31 -4.49 -9.76
C ALA A 62 1.12 -4.03 -8.90
N LEU A 63 1.29 -3.00 -8.06
CA LEU A 63 0.20 -2.38 -7.30
C LEU A 63 -0.85 -1.78 -8.24
N PHE A 64 -0.45 -0.94 -9.18
CA PHE A 64 -1.37 -0.30 -10.12
C PHE A 64 -2.14 -1.32 -10.95
N CYS A 65 -1.46 -2.27 -11.58
CA CYS A 65 -2.05 -3.30 -12.44
C CYS A 65 -3.03 -4.22 -11.69
N SER A 66 -2.86 -4.40 -10.39
CA SER A 66 -3.77 -5.21 -9.58
C SER A 66 -5.00 -4.46 -9.06
N GLY A 67 -5.08 -3.14 -9.26
CA GLY A 67 -6.24 -2.34 -8.88
C GLY A 67 -6.01 -1.34 -7.75
N CYS A 68 -4.75 -1.07 -7.33
CA CYS A 68 -4.46 0.02 -6.42
C CYS A 68 -4.91 1.35 -7.03
N ARG A 69 -5.71 2.12 -6.29
CA ARG A 69 -6.21 3.43 -6.72
C ARG A 69 -5.94 4.55 -5.71
N TYR A 70 -5.34 4.19 -4.59
CA TYR A 70 -4.81 5.14 -3.61
C TYR A 70 -3.52 4.59 -2.99
N GLY A 71 -2.44 5.34 -3.11
CA GLY A 71 -1.14 4.99 -2.50
C GLY A 71 -0.82 5.92 -1.33
N VAL A 72 -0.77 5.38 -0.12
CA VAL A 72 -0.25 6.05 1.08
C VAL A 72 1.20 5.61 1.23
N ILE A 73 2.14 6.52 1.02
CA ILE A 73 3.57 6.20 0.94
C ILE A 73 4.29 6.74 2.17
N ALA A 74 4.75 5.85 3.03
CA ALA A 74 5.49 6.17 4.24
C ALA A 74 6.83 5.42 4.25
N VAL A 75 7.74 5.87 3.41
CA VAL A 75 9.06 5.29 3.20
C VAL A 75 10.12 6.39 3.22
N HIS A 76 11.38 6.01 3.42
CA HIS A 76 12.47 6.91 3.08
C HIS A 76 12.45 7.18 1.57
N ALA A 77 12.61 8.44 1.16
CA ALA A 77 12.47 8.87 -0.22
C ALA A 77 11.05 8.65 -0.82
N CYS A 78 10.02 9.03 -0.08
CA CYS A 78 8.60 8.96 -0.51
C CYS A 78 8.36 9.47 -1.93
N GLY A 79 9.05 10.53 -2.33
CA GLY A 79 8.90 11.13 -3.65
C GLY A 79 9.21 10.18 -4.82
N ALA A 80 10.17 9.26 -4.66
CA ALA A 80 10.48 8.27 -5.71
C ALA A 80 9.33 7.26 -5.87
N TRP A 81 8.80 6.77 -4.76
CA TRP A 81 7.67 5.84 -4.76
C TRP A 81 6.38 6.46 -5.30
N ALA A 82 6.07 7.69 -4.86
CA ALA A 82 4.91 8.42 -5.35
C ALA A 82 5.01 8.67 -6.86
N ARG A 83 6.16 9.13 -7.35
CA ARG A 83 6.39 9.30 -8.79
C ARG A 83 6.24 7.99 -9.55
N ALA A 84 6.83 6.90 -9.05
CA ALA A 84 6.77 5.61 -9.72
C ALA A 84 5.33 5.09 -9.84
N LEU A 85 4.50 5.25 -8.80
CA LEU A 85 3.10 4.86 -8.85
C LEU A 85 2.29 5.75 -9.80
N ASN A 86 2.52 7.06 -9.78
CA ASN A 86 1.89 8.00 -10.71
C ASN A 86 2.31 7.72 -12.16
N THR A 87 3.58 7.44 -12.39
CA THR A 87 4.09 7.06 -13.73
C THR A 87 3.41 5.78 -14.22
N SER A 88 3.28 4.75 -13.38
CA SER A 88 2.57 3.52 -13.74
C SER A 88 1.11 3.79 -14.13
N CYS A 89 0.46 4.73 -13.45
CA CYS A 89 -0.90 5.15 -13.78
C CYS A 89 -0.97 5.85 -15.15
N ILE A 90 -0.11 6.83 -15.37
CA ILE A 90 -0.10 7.64 -16.60
C ILE A 90 0.27 6.78 -17.81
N GLU A 91 1.31 5.96 -17.70
CA GLU A 91 1.79 5.09 -18.77
C GLU A 91 0.83 3.94 -19.10
N SER A 92 -0.17 3.69 -18.26
CA SER A 92 -1.19 2.68 -18.52
C SER A 92 -2.16 3.08 -19.64
N ASP A 93 -2.24 4.36 -19.96
CA ASP A 93 -3.06 4.89 -21.03
C ASP A 93 -2.18 5.27 -22.24
N PRO A 94 -2.52 4.83 -23.47
CA PRO A 94 -1.74 5.13 -24.67
C PRO A 94 -1.59 6.63 -24.98
N ASP A 95 -2.57 7.42 -24.56
CA ASP A 95 -2.59 8.86 -24.77
C ASP A 95 -2.11 9.65 -23.54
N TYR A 96 -1.62 8.96 -22.49
CA TYR A 96 -1.19 9.54 -21.22
C TYR A 96 -2.29 10.32 -20.47
N HIS A 97 -3.55 9.95 -20.69
CA HIS A 97 -4.74 10.54 -20.06
C HIS A 97 -5.63 9.46 -19.42
N PRO A 98 -5.18 8.83 -18.31
CA PRO A 98 -5.95 7.78 -17.67
C PRO A 98 -7.34 8.31 -17.26
N SER A 99 -8.35 7.47 -17.45
CA SER A 99 -9.71 7.80 -17.02
C SER A 99 -9.78 8.01 -15.51
N ASP A 100 -10.78 8.75 -15.02
CA ASP A 100 -11.02 8.94 -13.59
C ASP A 100 -11.08 7.61 -12.81
N GLN A 101 -11.56 6.55 -13.46
CA GLN A 101 -11.63 5.22 -12.87
C GLN A 101 -10.28 4.52 -12.76
N ALA A 102 -9.33 4.83 -13.62
CA ALA A 102 -7.97 4.30 -13.60
C ALA A 102 -7.03 5.18 -12.77
N PHE A 103 -7.40 6.42 -12.54
CA PHE A 103 -6.57 7.40 -11.84
C PHE A 103 -6.20 6.92 -10.42
N THR A 104 -4.94 7.07 -10.08
CA THR A 104 -4.40 6.68 -8.77
C THR A 104 -3.89 7.91 -8.04
N LEU A 105 -4.45 8.18 -6.86
CA LEU A 105 -3.95 9.22 -5.96
C LEU A 105 -2.79 8.70 -5.14
N THR A 106 -1.87 9.58 -4.79
CA THR A 106 -0.76 9.29 -3.86
C THR A 106 -0.62 10.38 -2.82
N THR A 107 -0.32 9.98 -1.60
CA THR A 107 0.08 10.87 -0.51
C THR A 107 1.39 10.42 0.09
N SER A 108 2.22 11.37 0.49
CA SER A 108 3.54 11.11 1.08
C SER A 108 3.52 11.45 2.57
N HIS A 109 4.01 10.51 3.39
CA HIS A 109 3.97 10.54 4.85
C HIS A 109 5.37 10.28 5.43
N GLU A 110 6.39 10.93 4.88
CA GLU A 110 7.76 10.74 5.32
C GLU A 110 7.95 11.23 6.75
N GLY A 111 8.53 10.39 7.60
CA GLY A 111 8.79 10.72 9.00
C GLY A 111 7.60 10.60 9.95
N GLU A 112 6.42 10.27 9.44
CA GLU A 112 5.25 10.02 10.30
C GLU A 112 5.33 8.65 11.00
N SER A 113 4.63 8.53 12.13
CA SER A 113 4.54 7.26 12.85
C SER A 113 3.70 6.23 12.08
N VAL A 114 3.95 4.94 12.31
CA VAL A 114 3.12 3.87 11.74
C VAL A 114 1.65 4.04 12.14
N GLU A 115 1.39 4.52 13.36
CA GLU A 115 0.03 4.75 13.86
C GLU A 115 -0.70 5.84 13.04
N ASP A 116 -0.04 6.98 12.80
CA ASP A 116 -0.62 8.09 12.03
C ASP A 116 -0.85 7.70 10.56
N VAL A 117 0.13 7.05 9.94
CA VAL A 117 0.04 6.56 8.57
C VAL A 117 -1.09 5.54 8.40
N MET A 118 -1.22 4.61 9.33
CA MET A 118 -2.30 3.62 9.33
C MET A 118 -3.66 4.27 9.57
N ALA A 119 -3.77 5.21 10.50
CA ALA A 119 -4.99 5.96 10.74
C ALA A 119 -5.41 6.71 9.47
N PHE A 120 -4.48 7.43 8.82
CA PHE A 120 -4.76 8.10 7.55
C PHE A 120 -5.21 7.11 6.47
N GLY A 121 -4.44 6.05 6.25
CA GLY A 121 -4.69 5.08 5.19
C GLY A 121 -6.00 4.31 5.33
N LEU A 122 -6.47 4.11 6.57
CA LEU A 122 -7.72 3.40 6.84
C LEU A 122 -8.95 4.31 6.86
N MET A 123 -8.77 5.59 7.22
CA MET A 123 -9.88 6.47 7.54
C MET A 123 -10.07 7.63 6.55
N ASN A 124 -8.98 8.12 5.95
CA ASN A 124 -8.99 9.36 5.18
C ASN A 124 -8.74 9.14 3.68
N THR A 125 -8.73 7.89 3.22
CA THR A 125 -8.54 7.59 1.82
C THR A 125 -9.88 7.45 1.13
N SER A 126 -10.20 8.44 0.31
CA SER A 126 -11.29 8.39 -0.65
C SER A 126 -10.78 9.00 -1.96
N SER A 127 -11.26 8.52 -3.08
CA SER A 127 -10.88 9.04 -4.39
C SER A 127 -12.11 9.23 -5.26
N GLY A 128 -12.65 10.44 -5.24
CA GLY A 128 -13.84 10.77 -6.02
C GLY A 128 -15.01 9.83 -5.70
N PRO A 129 -15.51 9.07 -6.70
CA PRO A 129 -16.62 8.16 -6.49
C PRO A 129 -16.22 6.84 -5.81
N HIS A 130 -14.93 6.66 -5.42
CA HIS A 130 -14.42 5.39 -4.93
C HIS A 130 -14.39 5.34 -3.40
N GLU A 131 -15.19 4.44 -2.86
CA GLU A 131 -15.01 3.92 -1.50
C GLU A 131 -14.17 2.64 -1.56
N PHE A 132 -13.20 2.53 -0.65
CA PHE A 132 -12.33 1.37 -0.58
C PHE A 132 -12.73 0.47 0.59
N ASP A 133 -13.06 -0.76 0.28
CA ASP A 133 -13.36 -1.81 1.25
C ASP A 133 -12.12 -2.68 1.59
N ARG A 134 -10.99 -2.43 0.89
CA ARG A 134 -9.75 -3.18 1.05
C ARG A 134 -8.54 -2.28 1.17
N SER A 135 -7.68 -2.64 2.11
CA SER A 135 -6.36 -2.03 2.28
C SER A 135 -5.27 -3.09 2.29
N LEU A 136 -4.21 -2.85 1.54
CA LEU A 136 -3.00 -3.65 1.53
C LEU A 136 -1.88 -2.87 2.23
N VAL A 137 -1.46 -3.32 3.40
CA VAL A 137 -0.23 -2.84 4.03
C VAL A 137 0.93 -3.60 3.40
N LEU A 138 1.73 -2.92 2.60
CA LEU A 138 2.92 -3.46 1.98
C LEU A 138 4.14 -2.99 2.77
N PHE A 139 4.83 -3.92 3.41
CA PHE A 139 6.05 -3.61 4.11
C PHE A 139 7.27 -4.07 3.30
N VAL A 140 8.15 -3.12 3.02
CA VAL A 140 9.39 -3.36 2.27
C VAL A 140 10.58 -3.24 3.21
N GLY A 141 11.28 -4.37 3.43
CA GLY A 141 12.50 -4.41 4.22
C GLY A 141 12.45 -5.30 5.47
N PRO A 142 13.56 -5.34 6.21
CA PRO A 142 13.79 -6.36 7.25
C PRO A 142 13.25 -6.01 8.66
N ARG A 143 12.41 -4.99 8.84
CA ARG A 143 12.00 -4.52 10.17
C ARG A 143 11.26 -5.59 10.97
N ALA A 144 11.81 -5.96 12.13
CA ALA A 144 11.13 -6.79 13.10
C ALA A 144 10.02 -5.99 13.85
N GLY A 145 8.98 -6.69 14.33
CA GLY A 145 7.93 -6.08 15.16
C GLY A 145 6.84 -5.31 14.41
N LEU A 146 7.03 -5.00 13.14
CA LEU A 146 6.09 -4.20 12.37
C LEU A 146 4.66 -4.77 12.37
N ARG A 147 4.52 -6.10 12.27
CA ARG A 147 3.20 -6.75 12.31
C ARG A 147 2.42 -6.38 13.59
N GLY A 148 3.12 -6.34 14.72
CA GLY A 148 2.54 -5.92 16.00
C GLY A 148 2.14 -4.45 16.01
N GLU A 149 3.00 -3.57 15.49
CA GLU A 149 2.72 -2.14 15.38
C GLU A 149 1.51 -1.88 14.47
N VAL A 150 1.47 -2.50 13.29
CA VAL A 150 0.33 -2.39 12.36
C VAL A 150 -0.97 -2.89 13.00
N LYS A 151 -0.96 -4.03 13.68
CA LYS A 151 -2.15 -4.54 14.40
C LYS A 151 -2.60 -3.60 15.51
N LYS A 152 -1.67 -2.99 16.24
CA LYS A 152 -1.99 -1.98 17.26
C LYS A 152 -2.63 -0.75 16.61
N ALA A 153 -2.03 -0.24 15.54
CA ALA A 153 -2.51 0.93 14.81
C ALA A 153 -3.94 0.70 14.23
N ILE A 154 -4.20 -0.47 13.66
CA ILE A 154 -5.55 -0.84 13.19
C ILE A 154 -6.57 -0.74 14.34
N ARG A 155 -6.23 -1.29 15.50
CA ARG A 155 -7.11 -1.22 16.68
C ARG A 155 -7.37 0.21 17.09
N SER A 156 -6.32 1.04 17.21
CA SER A 156 -6.43 2.46 17.57
C SER A 156 -7.33 3.21 16.58
N ALA A 157 -7.11 3.08 15.28
CA ALA A 157 -7.88 3.76 14.24
C ALA A 157 -9.38 3.40 14.29
N TRP A 158 -9.71 2.15 14.59
CA TRP A 158 -11.11 1.73 14.66
C TRP A 158 -11.80 2.08 15.96
N TYR A 159 -11.07 2.15 17.08
CA TYR A 159 -11.67 2.60 18.35
C TYR A 159 -12.05 4.07 18.31
N GLN A 160 -11.23 4.93 17.67
CA GLN A 160 -11.51 6.36 17.57
C GLN A 160 -12.81 6.68 16.83
N ASN A 161 -13.25 5.81 15.91
CA ASN A 161 -14.49 6.01 15.15
C ASN A 161 -15.76 5.46 15.79
N HIS A 162 -15.68 4.83 16.95
CA HIS A 162 -16.84 4.25 17.63
C HIS A 162 -17.17 4.97 18.93
N VAL A 163 -16.47 6.06 19.25
CA VAL A 163 -16.65 6.89 20.45
C VAL A 163 -17.20 8.29 20.11
N GLY A 164 -17.63 8.48 18.84
CA GLY A 164 -18.29 9.71 18.39
C GLY A 164 -19.79 9.54 18.24
#